data_837b8af35ab64c3a6a7d3231b575cc03
#
_entry.id   837b8af35ab64c3a6a7d3231b575cc03
#
_cell.length_a   1.000
_cell.length_b   1.000
_cell.length_c   1.000
_cell.angle_alpha   90.00
_cell.angle_beta   90.00
_cell.angle_gamma   90.00
#
_symmetry.space_group_name_H-M   'P 1'
#
loop_
_entity.id
_entity.type
_entity.pdbx_description
1 polymer ?
#
loop_
_entity_poly.entity_id
_entity_poly.type
_entity_poly.pdbx_seq_one_letter_code
_entity_poly.pdbx_strand_id
1 'polypeptide(L)'
;VTLARFAFIKAAWHADVVEQALKGFLEVVPADQVDVFDVPGAFEMPLLARDLAATGRYAAVAAAALVVDGGIYRHEFVAQAVIDGLMRAGLDSGVPVLSVSLTPHHYREGAHHSDIYRAHFVTKGREAAEAALMIVQTRERLAA
;
A
#
# COMPACT_ATOMS: atom_id res chain seq x y z
N VAL A 1 -21.42 -16.57 5.65
CA VAL A 1 -20.66 -15.86 4.62
C VAL A 1 -19.41 -15.28 5.24
N THR A 2 -18.26 -15.67 4.75
CA THR A 2 -16.98 -15.15 5.22
C THR A 2 -16.73 -13.78 4.58
N LEU A 3 -16.53 -12.77 5.41
CA LEU A 3 -16.17 -11.44 4.91
C LEU A 3 -14.74 -11.48 4.34
N ALA A 4 -14.52 -10.71 3.30
CA ALA A 4 -13.19 -10.57 2.70
C ALA A 4 -12.22 -9.97 3.71
N ARG A 5 -10.99 -10.47 3.75
CA ARG A 5 -9.93 -9.89 4.55
C ARG A 5 -8.90 -9.23 3.64
N PHE A 6 -8.30 -8.18 4.16
CA PHE A 6 -7.29 -7.41 3.44
C PHE A 6 -6.03 -7.31 4.28
N ALA A 7 -4.88 -7.34 3.62
CA ALA A 7 -3.60 -7.06 4.27
C ALA A 7 -3.18 -5.64 3.92
N PHE A 8 -2.65 -4.93 4.90
CA PHE A 8 -2.12 -3.58 4.70
C PHE A 8 -0.67 -3.54 5.18
N ILE A 9 0.25 -3.34 4.24
CA ILE A 9 1.68 -3.22 4.54
C ILE A 9 2.02 -1.74 4.64
N LYS A 10 2.73 -1.36 5.69
CA LYS A 10 3.20 0.03 5.81
C LYS A 10 4.69 0.05 6.15
N ALA A 11 5.42 0.93 5.45
CA ALA A 11 6.82 1.14 5.69
C ALA A 11 7.03 1.99 6.94
N ALA A 12 8.02 1.63 7.75
CA ALA A 12 8.32 2.33 9.01
C ALA A 12 8.98 3.68 8.79
N TRP A 13 9.76 3.83 7.72
CA TRP A 13 10.37 5.12 7.40
C TRP A 13 9.30 6.12 7.00
N HIS A 14 9.36 7.32 7.58
CA HIS A 14 8.34 8.36 7.44
C HIS A 14 6.97 7.90 7.98
N ALA A 15 6.97 7.18 9.09
CA ALA A 15 5.78 6.54 9.65
C ALA A 15 4.63 7.53 9.89
N ASP A 16 4.95 8.74 10.33
CA ASP A 16 3.94 9.76 10.63
C ASP A 16 3.10 10.16 9.39
N VAL A 17 3.71 10.08 8.20
CA VAL A 17 3.02 10.33 6.94
C VAL A 17 2.36 9.04 6.43
N VAL A 18 3.11 7.94 6.43
CA VAL A 18 2.64 6.67 5.87
C VAL A 18 1.42 6.12 6.63
N GLU A 19 1.38 6.29 7.94
CA GLU A 19 0.24 5.82 8.74
C GLU A 19 -1.07 6.49 8.37
N GLN A 20 -1.03 7.68 7.77
CA GLN A 20 -2.23 8.34 7.30
C GLN A 20 -2.91 7.57 6.17
N ALA A 21 -2.15 6.80 5.38
CA ALA A 21 -2.73 5.94 4.36
C ALA A 21 -3.58 4.84 5.00
N LEU A 22 -3.11 4.25 6.09
CA LEU A 22 -3.90 3.26 6.83
C LEU A 22 -5.17 3.89 7.39
N LYS A 23 -5.08 5.09 7.93
CA LYS A 23 -6.25 5.81 8.44
C LYS A 23 -7.29 6.01 7.34
N GLY A 24 -6.87 6.43 6.15
CA GLY A 24 -7.78 6.58 5.02
C GLY A 24 -8.38 5.25 4.57
N PHE A 25 -7.56 4.20 4.54
CA PHE A 25 -8.02 2.86 4.18
C PHE A 25 -9.12 2.38 5.14
N LEU A 26 -8.93 2.59 6.42
CA LEU A 26 -9.89 2.17 7.46
C LEU A 26 -11.17 3.01 7.49
N GLU A 27 -11.23 4.14 6.79
CA GLU A 27 -12.47 4.87 6.60
C GLU A 27 -13.44 4.10 5.68
N VAL A 28 -12.93 3.21 4.84
CA VAL A 28 -13.73 2.48 3.85
C VAL A 28 -13.86 1.01 4.23
N VAL A 29 -12.77 0.38 4.67
CA VAL A 29 -12.76 -1.03 5.06
C VAL A 29 -12.66 -1.12 6.58
N PRO A 30 -13.61 -1.78 7.25
CA PRO A 30 -13.58 -1.89 8.72
C PRO A 30 -12.28 -2.53 9.24
N ALA A 31 -11.81 -2.04 10.37
CA ALA A 31 -10.53 -2.48 10.96
C ALA A 31 -10.50 -3.99 11.24
N ASP A 32 -11.63 -4.59 11.56
CA ASP A 32 -11.69 -6.04 11.83
C ASP A 32 -11.54 -6.90 10.58
N GLN A 33 -11.52 -6.29 9.40
CA GLN A 33 -11.26 -6.97 8.13
C GLN A 33 -9.83 -6.73 7.61
N VAL A 34 -9.00 -6.00 8.36
CA VAL A 34 -7.67 -5.61 7.91
C VAL A 34 -6.60 -6.09 8.89
N ASP A 35 -5.62 -6.84 8.37
CA ASP A 35 -4.42 -7.18 9.11
C ASP A 35 -3.30 -6.24 8.66
N VAL A 36 -2.62 -5.62 9.62
CA VAL A 36 -1.60 -4.61 9.36
C VAL A 36 -0.21 -5.20 9.59
N PHE A 37 0.70 -4.94 8.67
CA PHE A 37 2.08 -5.44 8.73
C PHE A 37 3.05 -4.30 8.53
N ASP A 38 4.08 -4.25 9.37
CA ASP A 38 5.13 -3.25 9.29
C ASP A 38 6.36 -3.83 8.60
N VAL A 39 6.98 -3.02 7.73
CA VAL A 39 8.28 -3.34 7.11
C VAL A 39 9.21 -2.13 7.28
N PRO A 40 10.54 -2.34 7.18
CA PRO A 40 11.46 -1.20 7.33
C PRO A 40 11.24 -0.12 6.29
N GLY A 41 11.21 -0.49 5.01
CA GLY A 41 11.08 0.46 3.92
C GLY A 41 10.33 -0.13 2.74
N ALA A 42 10.26 0.64 1.67
CA ALA A 42 9.49 0.26 0.49
C ALA A 42 10.04 -1.01 -0.19
N PHE A 43 11.37 -1.22 -0.17
CA PHE A 43 11.98 -2.39 -0.82
C PHE A 43 11.50 -3.72 -0.25
N GLU A 44 11.06 -3.76 1.00
CA GLU A 44 10.62 -4.99 1.63
C GLU A 44 9.15 -5.31 1.36
N MET A 45 8.42 -4.37 0.75
CA MET A 45 6.99 -4.54 0.49
C MET A 45 6.67 -5.59 -0.57
N PRO A 46 7.39 -5.66 -1.72
CA PRO A 46 7.01 -6.63 -2.75
C PRO A 46 7.11 -8.08 -2.29
N LEU A 47 8.16 -8.46 -1.59
CA LEU A 47 8.32 -9.82 -1.10
C LEU A 47 7.24 -10.17 -0.07
N LEU A 48 6.97 -9.26 0.87
CA LEU A 48 5.93 -9.49 1.87
C LEU A 48 4.55 -9.58 1.21
N ALA A 49 4.29 -8.72 0.22
CA ALA A 49 3.03 -8.76 -0.52
C ALA A 49 2.81 -10.13 -1.18
N ARG A 50 3.86 -10.68 -1.82
CA ARG A 50 3.79 -12.01 -2.42
C ARG A 50 3.54 -13.08 -1.35
N ASP A 51 4.23 -12.99 -0.22
CA ASP A 51 4.08 -13.97 0.85
C ASP A 51 2.67 -13.94 1.45
N LEU A 52 2.14 -12.75 1.69
CA LEU A 52 0.78 -12.59 2.21
C LEU A 52 -0.25 -13.12 1.22
N ALA A 53 -0.08 -12.82 -0.04
CA ALA A 53 -0.96 -13.30 -1.10
C ALA A 53 -0.97 -14.83 -1.17
N ALA A 54 0.19 -15.45 -0.98
CA ALA A 54 0.33 -16.92 -1.03
C ALA A 54 -0.40 -17.63 0.12
N THR A 55 -0.73 -16.92 1.20
CA THR A 55 -1.46 -17.54 2.31
C THR A 55 -2.89 -17.92 1.96
N GLY A 56 -3.47 -17.32 0.94
CA GLY A 56 -4.88 -17.52 0.58
C GLY A 56 -5.86 -16.84 1.51
N ARG A 57 -5.38 -16.08 2.50
CA ARG A 57 -6.25 -15.44 3.50
C ARG A 57 -6.75 -14.07 3.09
N TYR A 58 -6.13 -13.44 2.09
CA TYR A 58 -6.41 -12.05 1.75
C TYR A 58 -6.98 -11.93 0.35
N ALA A 59 -8.05 -11.17 0.23
CA ALA A 59 -8.65 -10.86 -1.07
C ALA A 59 -7.83 -9.83 -1.85
N ALA A 60 -7.10 -8.98 -1.13
CA ALA A 60 -6.20 -8.00 -1.72
C ALA A 60 -5.16 -7.57 -0.68
N VAL A 61 -4.05 -7.03 -1.16
CA VAL A 61 -2.95 -6.52 -0.33
C VAL A 61 -2.69 -5.07 -0.76
N ALA A 62 -2.67 -4.15 0.21
CA ALA A 62 -2.27 -2.77 -0.03
C ALA A 62 -0.89 -2.53 0.58
N ALA A 63 -0.08 -1.71 -0.07
CA ALA A 63 1.27 -1.42 0.40
C ALA A 63 1.55 0.08 0.33
N ALA A 64 1.90 0.68 1.47
CA ALA A 64 2.07 2.12 1.61
C ALA A 64 3.48 2.48 2.03
N ALA A 65 4.08 3.44 1.34
CA ALA A 65 5.40 3.99 1.65
C ALA A 65 5.52 5.39 1.08
N LEU A 66 6.36 6.18 1.70
CA LEU A 66 6.81 7.46 1.13
C LEU A 66 8.26 7.29 0.69
N VAL A 67 8.51 7.40 -0.61
CA VAL A 67 9.84 7.23 -1.19
C VAL A 67 10.38 8.59 -1.60
N VAL A 68 11.45 9.02 -0.93
CA VAL A 68 12.09 10.31 -1.17
C VAL A 68 13.58 10.10 -1.37
N ASP A 69 14.27 11.13 -1.88
CA ASP A 69 15.72 11.06 -2.08
C ASP A 69 16.43 10.82 -0.75
N GLY A 70 17.23 9.77 -0.72
CA GLY A 70 18.17 9.54 0.37
C GLY A 70 19.57 10.02 -0.05
N GLY A 71 20.53 9.86 0.85
CA GLY A 71 21.90 10.33 0.59
C GLY A 71 22.64 9.57 -0.51
N ILE A 72 22.20 8.36 -0.86
CA ILE A 72 22.90 7.48 -1.79
C ILE A 72 22.06 7.17 -3.03
N TYR A 73 20.75 6.94 -2.86
CA TYR A 73 19.88 6.51 -3.94
C TYR A 73 18.91 7.61 -4.35
N ARG A 74 18.68 7.72 -5.64
CA ARG A 74 17.65 8.60 -6.18
C ARG A 74 16.28 7.93 -5.99
N HIS A 75 15.27 8.72 -5.60
CA HIS A 75 13.95 8.19 -5.27
C HIS A 75 13.28 7.49 -6.47
N GLU A 76 13.51 7.97 -7.70
CA GLU A 76 12.86 7.38 -8.87
C GLU A 76 13.33 5.95 -9.15
N PHE A 77 14.59 5.61 -8.84
CA PHE A 77 15.08 4.25 -9.00
C PHE A 77 14.44 3.31 -7.99
N VAL A 78 14.33 3.76 -6.74
CA VAL A 78 13.70 2.99 -5.67
C VAL A 78 12.22 2.81 -5.96
N ALA A 79 11.54 3.90 -6.30
CA ALA A 79 10.11 3.87 -6.58
C ALA A 79 9.79 2.95 -7.74
N GLN A 80 10.58 3.01 -8.82
CA GLN A 80 10.35 2.15 -9.99
C GLN A 80 10.51 0.67 -9.64
N ALA A 81 11.57 0.32 -8.90
CA ALA A 81 11.81 -1.05 -8.49
C ALA A 81 10.68 -1.58 -7.60
N VAL A 82 10.19 -0.75 -6.68
CA VAL A 82 9.10 -1.13 -5.75
C VAL A 82 7.80 -1.32 -6.52
N ILE A 83 7.44 -0.40 -7.40
CA ILE A 83 6.20 -0.48 -8.18
C ILE A 83 6.23 -1.71 -9.08
N ASP A 84 7.34 -1.97 -9.78
CA ASP A 84 7.49 -3.15 -10.61
C ASP A 84 7.40 -4.43 -9.78
N GLY A 85 8.00 -4.42 -8.58
CA GLY A 85 7.94 -5.57 -7.68
C GLY A 85 6.54 -5.84 -7.16
N LEU A 86 5.80 -4.81 -6.80
CA LEU A 86 4.41 -4.95 -6.36
C LEU A 86 3.51 -5.47 -7.50
N MET A 87 3.72 -4.97 -8.70
CA MET A 87 2.99 -5.46 -9.88
C MET A 87 3.25 -6.94 -10.10
N ARG A 88 4.52 -7.37 -10.02
CA ARG A 88 4.88 -8.77 -10.16
C ARG A 88 4.27 -9.62 -9.06
N ALA A 89 4.29 -9.14 -7.82
CA ALA A 89 3.69 -9.87 -6.71
C ALA A 89 2.21 -10.17 -6.97
N GLY A 90 1.49 -9.19 -7.49
CA GLY A 90 0.08 -9.37 -7.85
C GLY A 90 -0.10 -10.35 -9.01
N LEU A 91 0.67 -10.18 -10.08
CA LEU A 91 0.55 -11.05 -11.27
C LEU A 91 0.96 -12.49 -10.96
N ASP A 92 2.04 -12.68 -10.23
CA ASP A 92 2.55 -14.02 -9.91
C ASP A 92 1.65 -14.76 -8.92
N SER A 93 1.06 -14.04 -7.97
CA SER A 93 0.20 -14.65 -6.95
C SER A 93 -1.26 -14.79 -7.37
N GLY A 94 -1.70 -13.98 -8.31
CA GLY A 94 -3.11 -13.91 -8.68
C GLY A 94 -3.98 -13.19 -7.66
N VAL A 95 -3.38 -12.42 -6.75
CA VAL A 95 -4.09 -11.61 -5.74
C VAL A 95 -3.82 -10.14 -6.01
N PRO A 96 -4.84 -9.27 -6.03
CA PRO A 96 -4.63 -7.85 -6.27
C PRO A 96 -3.68 -7.23 -5.23
N VAL A 97 -2.71 -6.48 -5.71
CA VAL A 97 -1.79 -5.71 -4.87
C VAL A 97 -1.94 -4.24 -5.24
N LEU A 98 -2.39 -3.43 -4.29
CA LEU A 98 -2.65 -2.00 -4.47
C LEU A 98 -1.46 -1.22 -3.95
N SER A 99 -0.94 -0.29 -4.75
CA SER A 99 0.21 0.52 -4.37
C SER A 99 -0.22 1.88 -3.83
N VAL A 100 0.21 2.21 -2.60
CA VAL A 100 0.20 3.55 -2.04
C VAL A 100 1.67 3.94 -1.77
N SER A 101 2.55 3.54 -2.68
CA SER A 101 3.96 3.90 -2.62
C SER A 101 4.13 5.18 -3.42
N LEU A 102 4.22 6.31 -2.72
CA LEU A 102 4.23 7.62 -3.33
C LEU A 102 5.63 8.22 -3.30
N THR A 103 5.99 8.90 -4.39
CA THR A 103 7.31 9.53 -4.52
C THR A 103 7.17 10.95 -5.07
N PRO A 104 7.03 11.94 -4.18
CA PRO A 104 6.94 13.34 -4.64
C PRO A 104 8.27 13.82 -5.20
N HIS A 105 8.20 14.73 -6.19
CA HIS A 105 9.39 15.25 -6.87
C HIS A 105 10.32 16.04 -5.95
N HIS A 106 9.78 16.83 -5.05
CA HIS A 106 10.56 17.74 -4.22
C HIS A 106 10.05 17.69 -2.77
N TYR A 107 10.23 16.53 -2.14
CA TYR A 107 9.89 16.41 -0.73
C TYR A 107 10.97 17.05 0.13
N ARG A 108 10.54 17.92 1.05
CA ARG A 108 11.42 18.51 2.07
C ARG A 108 10.78 18.28 3.43
N GLU A 109 11.58 17.79 4.37
CA GLU A 109 11.12 17.64 5.73
C GLU A 109 10.85 19.02 6.34
N GLY A 110 9.65 19.20 6.86
CA GLY A 110 9.19 20.43 7.48
C GLY A 110 7.69 20.33 7.72
N ALA A 111 7.19 21.04 8.73
CA ALA A 111 5.79 20.94 9.16
C ALA A 111 4.81 21.14 8.00
N HIS A 112 5.06 22.15 7.17
CA HIS A 112 4.16 22.47 6.04
C HIS A 112 4.07 21.33 5.03
N HIS A 113 5.22 20.81 4.59
CA HIS A 113 5.24 19.68 3.64
C HIS A 113 4.65 18.42 4.26
N SER A 114 4.99 18.13 5.52
CA SER A 114 4.46 16.96 6.22
C SER A 114 2.94 17.01 6.32
N ASP A 115 2.37 18.17 6.60
CA ASP A 115 0.92 18.32 6.71
C ASP A 115 0.22 18.08 5.36
N ILE A 116 0.80 18.59 4.26
CA ILE A 116 0.27 18.38 2.92
C ILE A 116 0.27 16.89 2.59
N TYR A 117 1.38 16.21 2.84
CA TYR A 117 1.51 14.80 2.51
C TYR A 117 0.70 13.90 3.44
N ARG A 118 0.54 14.26 4.71
CA ARG A 118 -0.36 13.51 5.60
C ARG A 118 -1.78 13.52 5.06
N ALA A 119 -2.29 14.70 4.69
CA ALA A 119 -3.63 14.82 4.12
C ALA A 119 -3.75 14.04 2.80
N HIS A 120 -2.72 14.13 1.96
CA HIS A 120 -2.70 13.42 0.68
C HIS A 120 -2.71 11.90 0.89
N PHE A 121 -1.95 11.41 1.87
CA PHE A 121 -1.91 9.97 2.16
C PHE A 121 -3.25 9.46 2.69
N VAL A 122 -3.98 10.25 3.47
CA VAL A 122 -5.35 9.86 3.87
C VAL A 122 -6.21 9.64 2.63
N THR A 123 -6.19 10.58 1.70
CA THR A 123 -6.95 10.47 0.45
C THR A 123 -6.52 9.26 -0.36
N LYS A 124 -5.22 9.03 -0.50
CA LYS A 124 -4.71 7.90 -1.28
C LYS A 124 -5.01 6.56 -0.61
N GLY A 125 -4.98 6.52 0.70
CA GLY A 125 -5.39 5.32 1.43
C GLY A 125 -6.86 4.98 1.22
N ARG A 126 -7.71 5.99 1.25
CA ARG A 126 -9.14 5.83 0.96
C ARG A 126 -9.36 5.33 -0.47
N GLU A 127 -8.66 5.93 -1.43
CA GLU A 127 -8.76 5.50 -2.83
C GLU A 127 -8.28 4.06 -3.01
N ALA A 128 -7.23 3.66 -2.32
CA ALA A 128 -6.75 2.28 -2.38
C ALA A 128 -7.79 1.30 -1.84
N ALA A 129 -8.47 1.66 -0.75
CA ALA A 129 -9.53 0.83 -0.19
C ALA A 129 -10.70 0.68 -1.16
N GLU A 130 -11.11 1.79 -1.78
CA GLU A 130 -12.17 1.77 -2.79
C GLU A 130 -11.77 0.91 -3.99
N ALA A 131 -10.53 1.02 -4.45
CA ALA A 131 -10.01 0.21 -5.53
C ALA A 131 -9.95 -1.28 -5.15
N ALA A 132 -9.56 -1.58 -3.92
CA ALA A 132 -9.51 -2.96 -3.43
C ALA A 132 -10.91 -3.59 -3.46
N LEU A 133 -11.92 -2.87 -2.97
CA LEU A 133 -13.29 -3.38 -2.99
C LEU A 133 -13.79 -3.57 -4.42
N MET A 134 -13.51 -2.63 -5.30
CA MET A 134 -13.94 -2.71 -6.69
C MET A 134 -13.32 -3.89 -7.41
N ILE A 135 -11.99 -4.09 -7.29
CA ILE A 135 -11.33 -5.18 -8.00
C ILE A 135 -11.75 -6.54 -7.45
N VAL A 136 -11.97 -6.64 -6.14
CA VAL A 136 -12.47 -7.89 -5.54
C VAL A 136 -13.85 -8.23 -6.10
N GLN A 137 -14.76 -7.27 -6.17
CA GLN A 137 -16.09 -7.48 -6.74
C GLN A 137 -16.02 -7.88 -8.22
N THR A 138 -15.18 -7.21 -8.99
CA THR A 138 -15.02 -7.53 -10.42
C THR A 138 -14.52 -8.96 -10.60
N ARG A 139 -13.56 -9.39 -9.81
CA ARG A 139 -13.02 -10.75 -9.88
C ARG A 139 -14.04 -11.80 -9.43
N GLU A 140 -14.86 -11.49 -8.45
CA GLU A 140 -15.96 -12.38 -8.04
C GLU A 140 -16.93 -12.64 -9.19
N ARG A 141 -17.23 -11.61 -9.98
CA ARG A 141 -18.08 -11.75 -11.16
C ARG A 141 -17.47 -12.69 -12.20
N LEU A 142 -16.14 -12.66 -12.36
CA LEU A 142 -15.45 -13.56 -13.29
C LEU A 142 -15.50 -15.00 -12.80
N ALA A 143 -15.51 -15.21 -11.49
CA ALA A 143 -15.53 -16.54 -10.89
C ALA A 143 -16.94 -17.17 -10.87
N ALA A 144 -17.97 -16.35 -11.00
CA ALA A 144 -19.36 -16.82 -10.94
C ALA A 144 -19.82 -17.52 -12.28
#